data_d8e810727383acb6afdf869925b946a3
#
_entry.id   d8e810727383acb6afdf869925b946a3
#
_cell.length_a   1.000
_cell.length_b   1.000
_cell.length_c   1.000
_cell.angle_alpha   90.00
_cell.angle_beta   90.00
_cell.angle_gamma   90.00
#
_symmetry.space_group_name_H-M   'P 1'
#
loop_
_entity.id
_entity.type
_entity.pdbx_description
1 polymer ?
#
loop_
_entity_poly.entity_id
_entity_poly.type
_entity_poly.pdbx_seq_one_letter_code
_entity_poly.pdbx_strand_id
1 'polypeptide(L)'
;MINKVALKKFFEQNKEDYYSRRNSGDIKKYDEDYKWEILPKLNSELSKIEICSENSEKIAKLLSKNLNNFSHWIDMDDLQGLSKHKNFYQIFRDIKNSNPETIVKTIEGVDISTNFLSSKKFAPSTLGYILTAFDCKNFSLYREEIAKEISKICLIEFPKNKGEKYKLVNDASNFIGNLVNEDGVFVDKNVNLLGQDFIWTEIMYNKNHTN
;
A
#
# COMPACT_ATOMS: atom_id res chain seq x y z
N MET A 1 -12.37 0.64 -11.92
CA MET A 1 -12.49 -0.86 -11.94
C MET A 1 -11.34 -1.39 -12.77
N ILE A 2 -10.60 -2.41 -12.26
CA ILE A 2 -9.46 -3.00 -12.98
C ILE A 2 -9.90 -3.87 -14.16
N ASN A 3 -9.08 -3.94 -15.21
CA ASN A 3 -9.25 -4.89 -16.29
C ASN A 3 -8.53 -6.22 -15.94
N LYS A 4 -9.28 -7.15 -15.37
CA LYS A 4 -8.74 -8.45 -14.90
C LYS A 4 -8.13 -9.28 -16.02
N VAL A 5 -8.67 -9.18 -17.25
CA VAL A 5 -8.15 -9.92 -18.43
C VAL A 5 -6.76 -9.41 -18.80
N ALA A 6 -6.59 -8.08 -18.85
CA ALA A 6 -5.30 -7.47 -19.13
C ALA A 6 -4.26 -7.74 -18.02
N LEU A 7 -4.66 -7.67 -16.76
CA LEU A 7 -3.78 -8.01 -15.63
C LEU A 7 -3.39 -9.48 -15.63
N LYS A 8 -4.31 -10.40 -15.95
CA LYS A 8 -3.98 -11.82 -16.07
C LYS A 8 -2.97 -12.05 -17.20
N LYS A 9 -3.15 -11.38 -18.35
CA LYS A 9 -2.18 -11.45 -19.45
C LYS A 9 -0.81 -10.93 -19.02
N PHE A 10 -0.75 -9.80 -18.32
CA PHE A 10 0.49 -9.26 -17.76
C PHE A 10 1.16 -10.26 -16.79
N PHE A 11 0.38 -10.88 -15.90
CA PHE A 11 0.88 -11.91 -15.00
C PHE A 11 1.48 -13.10 -15.76
N GLU A 12 0.74 -13.71 -16.69
CA GLU A 12 1.22 -14.88 -17.46
C GLU A 12 2.46 -14.59 -18.30
N GLN A 13 2.64 -13.37 -18.75
CA GLN A 13 3.82 -12.95 -19.52
C GLN A 13 5.07 -12.75 -18.69
N ASN A 14 4.94 -12.52 -17.36
CA ASN A 14 6.06 -12.14 -16.51
C ASN A 14 6.32 -13.11 -15.34
N LYS A 15 5.42 -14.06 -15.07
CA LYS A 15 5.50 -14.90 -13.87
C LYS A 15 6.76 -15.76 -13.79
N GLU A 16 7.20 -16.35 -14.90
CA GLU A 16 8.40 -17.21 -14.93
C GLU A 16 9.66 -16.40 -14.62
N ASP A 17 9.76 -15.18 -15.18
CA ASP A 17 10.87 -14.27 -14.91
C ASP A 17 10.86 -13.80 -13.46
N TYR A 18 9.68 -13.48 -12.91
CA TYR A 18 9.53 -13.13 -11.50
C TYR A 18 9.95 -14.26 -10.57
N TYR A 19 9.48 -15.49 -10.82
CA TYR A 19 9.83 -16.65 -10.00
C TYR A 19 11.33 -16.98 -10.08
N SER A 20 11.89 -16.94 -11.28
CA SER A 20 13.32 -17.13 -11.48
C SER A 20 14.16 -16.10 -10.71
N ARG A 21 13.81 -14.82 -10.82
CA ARG A 21 14.51 -13.74 -10.09
C ARG A 21 14.40 -13.90 -8.57
N ARG A 22 13.22 -14.20 -8.06
CA ARG A 22 13.00 -14.39 -6.62
C ARG A 22 13.80 -15.60 -6.09
N ASN A 23 13.93 -16.65 -6.85
CA ASN A 23 14.69 -17.84 -6.47
C ASN A 23 16.21 -17.64 -6.61
N SER A 24 16.67 -16.86 -7.59
CA SER A 24 18.10 -16.61 -7.83
C SER A 24 18.71 -15.57 -6.86
N GLY A 25 17.89 -14.77 -6.20
CA GLY A 25 18.35 -13.66 -5.37
C GLY A 25 18.83 -12.42 -6.15
N ASP A 26 18.61 -12.38 -7.47
CA ASP A 26 19.04 -11.27 -8.35
C ASP A 26 18.18 -9.99 -8.22
N ILE A 27 17.18 -10.01 -7.34
CA ILE A 27 16.26 -8.88 -7.15
C ILE A 27 16.79 -7.83 -6.17
N LYS A 28 17.98 -7.95 -5.65
CA LYS A 28 18.55 -7.05 -4.62
C LYS A 28 18.38 -5.55 -4.90
N LYS A 29 18.38 -5.13 -6.16
CA LYS A 29 18.21 -3.72 -6.54
C LYS A 29 16.77 -3.20 -6.31
N TYR A 30 15.77 -4.09 -6.38
CA TYR A 30 14.35 -3.77 -6.23
C TYR A 30 13.74 -4.47 -5.02
N ASP A 31 14.60 -5.09 -4.22
CA ASP A 31 14.20 -5.88 -3.08
C ASP A 31 13.66 -4.98 -1.97
N GLU A 32 12.38 -5.16 -1.69
CA GLU A 32 11.69 -4.56 -0.57
C GLU A 32 11.32 -5.65 0.47
N ASP A 33 12.17 -6.66 0.64
CA ASP A 33 11.90 -7.79 1.56
C ASP A 33 11.62 -7.36 3.00
N TYR A 34 12.15 -6.21 3.42
CA TYR A 34 11.83 -5.61 4.70
C TYR A 34 10.32 -5.40 4.93
N LYS A 35 9.51 -5.30 3.87
CA LYS A 35 8.05 -5.17 4.00
C LYS A 35 7.39 -6.41 4.60
N TRP A 36 7.93 -7.59 4.29
CA TRP A 36 7.43 -8.87 4.79
C TRP A 36 7.63 -9.05 6.30
N GLU A 37 8.63 -8.36 6.87
CA GLU A 37 8.92 -8.37 8.29
C GLU A 37 8.26 -7.21 9.02
N ILE A 38 8.42 -5.99 8.49
CA ILE A 38 7.98 -4.76 9.16
C ILE A 38 6.46 -4.66 9.22
N LEU A 39 5.77 -4.86 8.09
CA LEU A 39 4.32 -4.59 8.02
C LEU A 39 3.48 -5.56 8.86
N PRO A 40 3.70 -6.88 8.85
CA PRO A 40 2.97 -7.80 9.73
C PRO A 40 3.26 -7.56 11.22
N LYS A 41 4.51 -7.24 11.55
CA LYS A 41 4.89 -6.89 12.93
C LYS A 41 4.21 -5.60 13.39
N LEU A 42 4.25 -4.56 12.57
CA LEU A 42 3.61 -3.28 12.84
C LEU A 42 2.09 -3.43 12.99
N ASN A 43 1.45 -4.22 12.11
CA ASN A 43 0.03 -4.56 12.21
C ASN A 43 -0.28 -5.25 13.56
N SER A 44 0.53 -6.23 13.95
CA SER A 44 0.38 -6.89 15.25
C SER A 44 0.56 -5.93 16.44
N GLU A 45 1.49 -4.98 16.37
CA GLU A 45 1.70 -3.98 17.42
C GLU A 45 0.54 -2.98 17.48
N LEU A 46 0.08 -2.47 16.34
CA LEU A 46 -1.06 -1.55 16.25
C LEU A 46 -2.37 -2.19 16.71
N SER A 47 -2.58 -3.49 16.45
CA SER A 47 -3.80 -4.19 16.86
C SER A 47 -3.98 -4.26 18.38
N LYS A 48 -2.89 -4.15 19.17
CA LYS A 48 -2.88 -4.16 20.62
C LYS A 48 -3.14 -2.77 21.24
N ILE A 49 -3.17 -1.72 20.43
CA ILE A 49 -3.37 -0.36 20.91
C ILE A 49 -4.84 0.03 20.70
N GLU A 50 -5.52 0.41 21.77
CA GLU A 50 -6.85 1.00 21.66
C GLU A 50 -6.77 2.35 20.93
N ILE A 51 -7.67 2.57 19.96
CA ILE A 51 -7.71 3.82 19.21
C ILE A 51 -8.60 4.82 19.97
N CYS A 52 -7.94 5.66 20.74
CA CYS A 52 -8.53 6.74 21.52
C CYS A 52 -7.62 7.98 21.47
N SER A 53 -8.10 9.09 22.03
CA SER A 53 -7.35 10.35 22.05
C SER A 53 -5.97 10.21 22.71
N GLU A 54 -5.92 9.51 23.83
CA GLU A 54 -4.72 9.31 24.64
C GLU A 54 -3.62 8.51 23.92
N ASN A 55 -4.02 7.66 22.98
CA ASN A 55 -3.10 6.78 22.24
C ASN A 55 -2.71 7.30 20.85
N SER A 56 -3.32 8.40 20.38
CA SER A 56 -3.06 8.94 19.03
C SER A 56 -1.59 9.22 18.76
N GLU A 57 -0.90 9.88 19.69
CA GLU A 57 0.53 10.15 19.57
C GLU A 57 1.38 8.88 19.58
N LYS A 58 0.99 7.90 20.39
CA LYS A 58 1.68 6.60 20.44
C LYS A 58 1.58 5.86 19.11
N ILE A 59 0.40 5.87 18.48
CA ILE A 59 0.18 5.28 17.16
C ILE A 59 1.03 5.99 16.10
N ALA A 60 0.99 7.33 16.07
CA ALA A 60 1.77 8.13 15.13
C ALA A 60 3.29 7.91 15.28
N LYS A 61 3.80 7.85 16.51
CA LYS A 61 5.21 7.54 16.79
C LYS A 61 5.59 6.14 16.33
N LEU A 62 4.72 5.15 16.52
CA LEU A 62 4.96 3.77 16.08
C LEU A 62 5.05 3.69 14.54
N LEU A 63 4.14 4.34 13.82
CA LEU A 63 4.16 4.46 12.37
C LEU A 63 5.46 5.15 11.89
N SER A 64 5.82 6.29 12.49
CA SER A 64 7.04 7.03 12.11
C SER A 64 8.32 6.24 12.35
N LYS A 65 8.40 5.49 13.45
CA LYS A 65 9.57 4.64 13.76
C LYS A 65 9.78 3.52 12.74
N ASN A 66 8.71 3.03 12.14
CA ASN A 66 8.74 1.91 11.19
C ASN A 66 8.55 2.38 9.73
N LEU A 67 8.78 3.66 9.47
CA LEU A 67 8.54 4.28 8.17
C LEU A 67 9.30 3.62 7.02
N ASN A 68 10.59 3.37 7.22
CA ASN A 68 11.49 2.90 6.17
C ASN A 68 11.27 3.69 4.84
N ASN A 69 11.21 3.02 3.70
CA ASN A 69 10.94 3.64 2.38
C ASN A 69 9.44 3.63 2.00
N PHE A 70 8.53 3.36 2.94
CA PHE A 70 7.09 3.24 2.64
C PHE A 70 6.42 4.58 2.34
N SER A 71 6.92 5.67 2.94
CA SER A 71 6.37 7.01 2.76
C SER A 71 7.45 8.07 2.97
N HIS A 72 7.09 9.35 2.79
CA HIS A 72 8.02 10.47 2.98
C HIS A 72 8.07 10.87 4.47
N TRP A 73 9.28 11.16 4.99
CA TRP A 73 9.47 11.53 6.39
C TRP A 73 8.70 12.80 6.80
N ILE A 74 8.56 13.78 5.89
CA ILE A 74 7.79 15.02 6.16
C ILE A 74 6.33 14.70 6.50
N ASP A 75 5.71 13.76 5.76
CA ASP A 75 4.33 13.36 6.04
C ASP A 75 4.18 12.69 7.40
N MET A 76 5.25 12.02 7.88
CA MET A 76 5.24 11.40 9.21
C MET A 76 5.44 12.43 10.32
N ASP A 77 6.21 13.49 10.09
CA ASP A 77 6.31 14.61 11.03
C ASP A 77 4.97 15.35 11.12
N ASP A 78 4.30 15.56 9.99
CA ASP A 78 2.95 16.11 9.96
C ASP A 78 1.94 15.21 10.69
N LEU A 79 2.02 13.89 10.50
CA LEU A 79 1.19 12.93 11.21
C LEU A 79 1.40 13.00 12.72
N GLN A 80 2.65 13.10 13.20
CA GLN A 80 2.96 13.26 14.62
C GLN A 80 2.42 14.59 15.16
N GLY A 81 2.56 15.67 14.40
CA GLY A 81 1.98 16.97 14.77
C GLY A 81 0.47 16.92 14.92
N LEU A 82 -0.21 16.36 13.91
CA LEU A 82 -1.66 16.21 13.88
C LEU A 82 -2.22 15.29 14.96
N SER A 83 -1.47 14.25 15.31
CA SER A 83 -1.89 13.27 16.33
C SER A 83 -2.07 13.86 17.74
N LYS A 84 -1.56 15.07 17.98
CA LYS A 84 -1.77 15.83 19.23
C LYS A 84 -3.16 16.47 19.32
N HIS A 85 -3.89 16.58 18.21
CA HIS A 85 -5.26 17.08 18.23
C HIS A 85 -6.21 16.07 18.85
N LYS A 86 -7.04 16.52 19.78
CA LYS A 86 -7.97 15.70 20.57
C LYS A 86 -8.82 14.73 19.74
N ASN A 87 -9.22 15.13 18.54
CA ASN A 87 -10.12 14.33 17.68
C ASN A 87 -9.38 13.54 16.61
N PHE A 88 -8.04 13.59 16.56
CA PHE A 88 -7.28 12.94 15.49
C PHE A 88 -7.41 11.40 15.50
N TYR A 89 -7.65 10.80 16.66
CA TYR A 89 -7.89 9.36 16.79
C TYR A 89 -9.05 8.86 15.91
N GLN A 90 -10.00 9.73 15.56
CA GLN A 90 -11.11 9.36 14.67
C GLN A 90 -10.61 8.97 13.28
N ILE A 91 -9.58 9.67 12.77
CA ILE A 91 -8.93 9.33 11.49
C ILE A 91 -8.32 7.94 11.53
N PHE A 92 -7.61 7.60 12.60
CA PHE A 92 -7.08 6.23 12.76
C PHE A 92 -8.19 5.19 12.89
N ARG A 93 -9.30 5.54 13.53
CA ARG A 93 -10.48 4.67 13.64
C ARG A 93 -11.13 4.43 12.27
N ASP A 94 -11.30 5.48 11.48
CA ASP A 94 -11.88 5.39 10.14
C ASP A 94 -10.99 4.53 9.21
N ILE A 95 -9.66 4.72 9.29
CA ILE A 95 -8.69 3.91 8.55
C ILE A 95 -8.76 2.44 8.98
N LYS A 96 -8.76 2.15 10.29
CA LYS A 96 -8.83 0.79 10.81
C LYS A 96 -10.11 0.06 10.43
N ASN A 97 -11.23 0.78 10.35
CA ASN A 97 -12.55 0.23 10.03
C ASN A 97 -12.82 0.18 8.52
N SER A 98 -11.89 0.67 7.69
CA SER A 98 -12.03 0.62 6.25
C SER A 98 -11.81 -0.80 5.70
N ASN A 99 -12.34 -1.01 4.50
CA ASN A 99 -12.11 -2.23 3.71
C ASN A 99 -11.93 -1.83 2.23
N PRO A 100 -11.52 -2.74 1.34
CA PRO A 100 -11.29 -2.43 -0.07
C PRO A 100 -12.49 -1.83 -0.82
N GLU A 101 -13.72 -2.07 -0.37
CA GLU A 101 -14.94 -1.50 -0.99
C GLU A 101 -15.17 -0.05 -0.55
N THR A 102 -14.87 0.27 0.71
CA THR A 102 -15.10 1.60 1.30
C THR A 102 -13.91 2.53 1.19
N ILE A 103 -12.75 2.05 0.73
CA ILE A 103 -11.46 2.77 0.80
C ILE A 103 -11.48 4.14 0.13
N VAL A 104 -12.19 4.30 -0.99
CA VAL A 104 -12.29 5.61 -1.68
C VAL A 104 -12.91 6.64 -0.75
N LYS A 105 -14.05 6.30 -0.13
CA LYS A 105 -14.75 7.18 0.83
C LYS A 105 -13.92 7.44 2.07
N THR A 106 -13.19 6.43 2.57
CA THR A 106 -12.31 6.58 3.73
C THR A 106 -11.21 7.60 3.44
N ILE A 107 -10.53 7.49 2.29
CA ILE A 107 -9.48 8.43 1.89
C ILE A 107 -10.02 9.85 1.73
N GLU A 108 -11.19 10.02 1.12
CA GLU A 108 -11.84 11.32 1.01
C GLU A 108 -12.19 11.91 2.38
N GLY A 109 -12.72 11.10 3.29
CA GLY A 109 -13.02 11.52 4.66
C GLY A 109 -11.78 11.91 5.45
N VAL A 110 -10.68 11.17 5.31
CA VAL A 110 -9.39 11.52 5.90
C VAL A 110 -8.86 12.85 5.36
N ASP A 111 -8.94 13.06 4.04
CA ASP A 111 -8.51 14.32 3.43
C ASP A 111 -9.33 15.52 3.93
N ILE A 112 -10.63 15.37 4.10
CA ILE A 112 -11.51 16.42 4.66
C ILE A 112 -11.11 16.71 6.11
N SER A 113 -10.94 15.68 6.92
CA SER A 113 -10.61 15.81 8.34
C SER A 113 -9.23 16.42 8.56
N THR A 114 -8.22 15.98 7.82
CA THR A 114 -6.85 16.54 7.92
C THR A 114 -6.77 17.96 7.41
N ASN A 115 -7.48 18.29 6.33
CA ASN A 115 -7.56 19.65 5.81
C ASN A 115 -8.23 20.60 6.80
N PHE A 116 -9.27 20.13 7.51
CA PHE A 116 -9.93 20.92 8.56
C PHE A 116 -9.00 21.21 9.74
N LEU A 117 -8.17 20.23 10.13
CA LEU A 117 -7.27 20.36 11.29
C LEU A 117 -6.02 21.20 11.00
N SER A 118 -5.48 21.16 9.78
CA SER A 118 -4.15 21.73 9.50
C SER A 118 -3.98 22.32 8.10
N SER A 119 -5.03 22.37 7.30
CA SER A 119 -4.97 22.74 5.85
C SER A 119 -4.01 21.85 5.04
N LYS A 120 -3.69 20.67 5.54
CA LYS A 120 -2.80 19.69 4.90
C LYS A 120 -3.58 18.45 4.42
N LYS A 121 -2.99 17.73 3.47
CA LYS A 121 -3.50 16.45 2.98
C LYS A 121 -2.33 15.50 2.85
N PHE A 122 -2.51 14.29 3.35
CA PHE A 122 -1.50 13.26 3.18
C PHE A 122 -1.38 12.81 1.71
N ALA A 123 -0.16 12.50 1.28
CA ALA A 123 0.07 11.89 -0.01
C ALA A 123 -0.59 10.49 -0.08
N PRO A 124 -0.98 10.00 -1.28
CA PRO A 124 -1.52 8.64 -1.43
C PRO A 124 -0.56 7.55 -0.92
N SER A 125 0.76 7.75 -1.04
CA SER A 125 1.77 6.83 -0.49
C SER A 125 1.71 6.76 1.03
N THR A 126 1.52 7.88 1.71
CA THR A 126 1.38 7.96 3.16
C THR A 126 0.12 7.25 3.63
N LEU A 127 -1.01 7.52 2.97
CA LEU A 127 -2.27 6.84 3.26
C LEU A 127 -2.16 5.34 3.00
N GLY A 128 -1.53 4.94 1.89
CA GLY A 128 -1.27 3.53 1.59
C GLY A 128 -0.43 2.85 2.65
N TYR A 129 0.62 3.52 3.14
CA TYR A 129 1.43 3.00 4.24
C TYR A 129 0.62 2.83 5.53
N ILE A 130 -0.15 3.84 5.94
CA ILE A 130 -0.97 3.77 7.16
C ILE A 130 -2.01 2.65 7.05
N LEU A 131 -2.73 2.57 5.93
CA LEU A 131 -3.71 1.52 5.65
C LEU A 131 -3.09 0.13 5.75
N THR A 132 -1.96 -0.09 5.07
CA THR A 132 -1.25 -1.37 5.08
C THR A 132 -0.70 -1.70 6.48
N ALA A 133 -0.26 -0.71 7.25
CA ALA A 133 0.17 -0.89 8.62
C ALA A 133 -0.97 -1.35 9.54
N PHE A 134 -2.18 -0.83 9.36
CA PHE A 134 -3.36 -1.27 10.11
C PHE A 134 -3.93 -2.60 9.64
N ASP A 135 -3.85 -2.90 8.34
CA ASP A 135 -4.38 -4.15 7.78
C ASP A 135 -3.64 -4.55 6.49
N CYS A 136 -2.49 -5.17 6.64
CA CYS A 136 -1.69 -5.64 5.50
C CYS A 136 -2.32 -6.84 4.75
N LYS A 137 -3.41 -7.44 5.27
CA LYS A 137 -4.13 -8.50 4.57
C LYS A 137 -5.04 -7.95 3.47
N ASN A 138 -5.61 -6.77 3.70
CA ASN A 138 -6.58 -6.16 2.80
C ASN A 138 -6.01 -4.98 2.01
N PHE A 139 -4.88 -4.41 2.44
CA PHE A 139 -4.30 -3.22 1.84
C PHE A 139 -2.85 -3.42 1.40
N SER A 140 -2.47 -2.73 0.33
CA SER A 140 -1.14 -2.73 -0.26
C SER A 140 -0.51 -1.33 -0.17
N LEU A 141 0.83 -1.27 -0.28
CA LEU A 141 1.56 -0.02 -0.41
C LEU A 141 1.22 0.66 -1.75
N TYR A 142 1.32 1.98 -1.79
CA TYR A 142 1.03 2.78 -2.98
C TYR A 142 2.28 3.49 -3.50
N ARG A 143 2.44 3.46 -4.82
CA ARG A 143 3.38 4.29 -5.57
C ARG A 143 2.69 4.85 -6.82
N GLU A 144 2.79 6.16 -7.03
CA GLU A 144 2.15 6.85 -8.17
C GLU A 144 2.62 6.31 -9.51
N GLU A 145 3.89 5.98 -9.62
CA GLU A 145 4.48 5.43 -10.82
C GLU A 145 3.87 4.07 -11.18
N ILE A 146 3.70 3.21 -10.18
CA ILE A 146 3.05 1.91 -10.34
C ILE A 146 1.58 2.05 -10.73
N ALA A 147 0.87 2.98 -10.09
CA ALA A 147 -0.52 3.26 -10.44
C ALA A 147 -0.70 3.67 -11.91
N LYS A 148 0.22 4.50 -12.43
CA LYS A 148 0.23 4.90 -13.85
C LYS A 148 0.46 3.71 -14.77
N GLU A 149 1.41 2.82 -14.46
CA GLU A 149 1.68 1.66 -15.28
C GLU A 149 0.53 0.64 -15.23
N ILE A 150 -0.08 0.42 -14.05
CA ILE A 150 -1.30 -0.40 -13.94
C ILE A 150 -2.42 0.14 -14.84
N SER A 151 -2.60 1.47 -14.89
CA SER A 151 -3.61 2.08 -15.78
C SER A 151 -3.33 1.77 -17.24
N LYS A 152 -2.06 1.83 -17.67
CA LYS A 152 -1.66 1.47 -19.05
C LYS A 152 -1.90 -0.01 -19.34
N ILE A 153 -1.48 -0.90 -18.42
CA ILE A 153 -1.71 -2.35 -18.54
C ILE A 153 -3.21 -2.64 -18.66
N CYS A 154 -4.02 -1.99 -17.83
CA CYS A 154 -5.46 -2.16 -17.82
C CYS A 154 -6.18 -1.46 -18.96
N LEU A 155 -5.50 -0.63 -19.77
CA LEU A 155 -6.09 0.20 -20.84
C LEU A 155 -7.23 1.10 -20.32
N ILE A 156 -7.03 1.72 -19.16
CA ILE A 156 -7.98 2.64 -18.55
C ILE A 156 -7.38 4.04 -18.38
N GLU A 157 -8.23 5.06 -18.33
CA GLU A 157 -7.78 6.41 -17.98
C GLU A 157 -7.23 6.42 -16.53
N PHE A 158 -6.11 7.11 -16.32
CA PHE A 158 -5.53 7.25 -14.99
C PHE A 158 -6.46 8.05 -14.08
N PRO A 159 -6.88 7.52 -12.93
CA PRO A 159 -7.83 8.20 -12.06
C PRO A 159 -7.32 9.54 -11.57
N LYS A 160 -8.21 10.52 -11.43
CA LYS A 160 -7.88 11.85 -10.88
C LYS A 160 -8.01 11.87 -9.36
N ASN A 161 -8.98 11.14 -8.83
CA ASN A 161 -9.27 11.05 -7.40
C ASN A 161 -8.21 10.22 -6.67
N LYS A 162 -7.74 10.70 -5.52
CA LYS A 162 -6.71 10.05 -4.70
C LYS A 162 -7.13 8.65 -4.23
N GLY A 163 -8.36 8.52 -3.77
CA GLY A 163 -8.92 7.24 -3.31
C GLY A 163 -9.03 6.23 -4.45
N GLU A 164 -9.45 6.67 -5.64
CA GLU A 164 -9.51 5.81 -6.83
C GLU A 164 -8.13 5.37 -7.31
N LYS A 165 -7.13 6.25 -7.26
CA LYS A 165 -5.73 5.91 -7.54
C LYS A 165 -5.23 4.82 -6.60
N TYR A 166 -5.48 4.98 -5.31
CA TYR A 166 -5.11 3.99 -4.31
C TYR A 166 -5.85 2.66 -4.55
N LYS A 167 -7.17 2.73 -4.74
CA LYS A 167 -8.00 1.55 -5.01
C LYS A 167 -7.53 0.77 -6.23
N LEU A 168 -7.12 1.46 -7.30
CA LEU A 168 -6.57 0.82 -8.51
C LEU A 168 -5.36 -0.06 -8.17
N VAL A 169 -4.40 0.46 -7.41
CA VAL A 169 -3.21 -0.31 -6.99
C VAL A 169 -3.59 -1.46 -6.08
N ASN A 170 -4.46 -1.21 -5.10
CA ASN A 170 -4.89 -2.23 -4.15
C ASN A 170 -5.63 -3.38 -4.82
N ASP A 171 -6.59 -3.08 -5.70
CA ASP A 171 -7.35 -4.09 -6.44
C ASP A 171 -6.43 -4.92 -7.38
N ALA A 172 -5.48 -4.27 -8.05
CA ALA A 172 -4.51 -4.94 -8.90
C ALA A 172 -3.57 -5.85 -8.09
N SER A 173 -3.06 -5.36 -6.96
CA SER A 173 -2.20 -6.14 -6.06
C SER A 173 -2.95 -7.36 -5.52
N ASN A 174 -4.18 -7.20 -5.07
CA ASN A 174 -4.99 -8.32 -4.60
C ASN A 174 -5.23 -9.35 -5.72
N PHE A 175 -5.59 -8.89 -6.91
CA PHE A 175 -5.85 -9.78 -8.05
C PHE A 175 -4.61 -10.57 -8.47
N ILE A 176 -3.47 -9.90 -8.66
CA ILE A 176 -2.20 -10.56 -9.02
C ILE A 176 -1.71 -11.45 -7.89
N GLY A 177 -1.82 -11.01 -6.64
CA GLY A 177 -1.41 -11.80 -5.49
C GLY A 177 -2.16 -13.13 -5.37
N ASN A 178 -3.46 -13.14 -5.70
CA ASN A 178 -4.22 -14.40 -5.77
C ASN A 178 -3.71 -15.31 -6.87
N LEU A 179 -3.38 -14.79 -8.07
CA LEU A 179 -2.79 -15.59 -9.15
C LEU A 179 -1.44 -16.20 -8.75
N VAL A 180 -0.55 -15.41 -8.13
CA VAL A 180 0.74 -15.90 -7.62
C VAL A 180 0.55 -16.98 -6.55
N ASN A 181 -0.42 -16.79 -5.66
CA ASN A 181 -0.73 -17.74 -4.61
C ASN A 181 -1.34 -19.05 -5.16
N GLU A 182 -2.16 -18.99 -6.22
CA GLU A 182 -2.71 -20.16 -6.91
C GLU A 182 -1.63 -21.01 -7.55
N ASP A 183 -0.53 -20.42 -8.04
CA ASP A 183 0.61 -21.16 -8.59
C ASP A 183 1.44 -21.91 -7.50
N GLY A 184 1.20 -21.61 -6.20
CA GLY A 184 1.77 -22.34 -5.06
C GLY A 184 3.27 -22.17 -4.84
N VAL A 185 3.91 -21.20 -5.51
CA VAL A 185 5.37 -20.98 -5.43
C VAL A 185 5.78 -20.31 -4.11
N PHE A 186 4.93 -19.46 -3.55
CA PHE A 186 5.20 -18.73 -2.30
C PHE A 186 4.13 -19.04 -1.26
N VAL A 187 4.38 -20.08 -0.49
CA VAL A 187 3.51 -20.48 0.62
C VAL A 187 3.69 -19.52 1.81
N ASP A 188 2.61 -19.23 2.53
CA ASP A 188 2.59 -18.42 3.75
C ASP A 188 2.93 -16.92 3.59
N LYS A 189 2.96 -16.40 2.36
CA LYS A 189 3.11 -14.95 2.14
C LYS A 189 1.74 -14.25 2.13
N ASN A 190 1.75 -12.99 2.57
CA ASN A 190 0.55 -12.15 2.48
C ASN A 190 0.21 -11.86 1.01
N VAL A 191 -1.00 -12.23 0.58
CA VAL A 191 -1.45 -12.16 -0.82
C VAL A 191 -1.36 -10.75 -1.41
N ASN A 192 -1.80 -9.74 -0.67
CA ASN A 192 -1.74 -8.35 -1.16
C ASN A 192 -0.30 -7.84 -1.32
N LEU A 193 0.55 -8.13 -0.33
CA LEU A 193 1.97 -7.76 -0.41
C LEU A 193 2.69 -8.55 -1.51
N LEU A 194 2.30 -9.80 -1.74
CA LEU A 194 2.84 -10.64 -2.80
C LEU A 194 2.49 -10.07 -4.18
N GLY A 195 1.23 -9.71 -4.41
CA GLY A 195 0.82 -9.09 -5.66
C GLY A 195 1.45 -7.72 -5.89
N GLN A 196 1.58 -6.91 -4.86
CA GLN A 196 2.28 -5.63 -4.93
C GLN A 196 3.76 -5.83 -5.25
N ASP A 197 4.39 -6.85 -4.69
CA ASP A 197 5.77 -7.21 -4.97
C ASP A 197 5.98 -7.62 -6.43
N PHE A 198 5.12 -8.52 -6.93
CA PHE A 198 5.13 -8.93 -8.33
C PHE A 198 5.02 -7.72 -9.27
N ILE A 199 3.98 -6.88 -9.08
CA ILE A 199 3.72 -5.72 -9.93
C ILE A 199 4.91 -4.74 -9.89
N TRP A 200 5.41 -4.42 -8.69
CA TRP A 200 6.55 -3.53 -8.53
C TRP A 200 7.79 -4.05 -9.23
N THR A 201 8.15 -5.30 -8.96
CA THR A 201 9.36 -5.93 -9.49
C THR A 201 9.32 -5.97 -11.02
N GLU A 202 8.22 -6.44 -11.62
CA GLU A 202 8.12 -6.59 -13.06
C GLU A 202 8.05 -5.26 -13.80
N ILE A 203 7.36 -4.27 -13.26
CA ILE A 203 7.33 -2.93 -13.85
C ILE A 203 8.71 -2.26 -13.76
N MET A 204 9.37 -2.32 -12.61
CA MET A 204 10.67 -1.67 -12.41
C MET A 204 11.78 -2.39 -13.17
N TYR A 205 11.75 -3.71 -13.24
CA TYR A 205 12.71 -4.49 -14.02
C TYR A 205 12.61 -4.16 -15.50
N ASN A 206 11.41 -4.21 -16.08
CA ASN A 206 11.19 -3.93 -17.49
C ASN A 206 11.60 -2.51 -17.90
N LYS A 207 11.36 -1.49 -17.05
CA LYS A 207 11.80 -0.12 -17.31
C LYS A 207 13.30 0.06 -17.38
N ASN A 208 14.06 -0.73 -16.65
CA ASN A 208 15.53 -0.58 -16.58
C ASN A 208 16.27 -1.41 -17.63
N HIS A 209 15.59 -2.30 -18.33
CA HIS A 209 16.17 -3.13 -19.40
C HIS A 209 15.72 -2.73 -20.82
N THR A 210 14.82 -1.75 -20.94
CA THR A 210 14.34 -1.19 -22.22
C THR A 210 14.98 0.15 -22.59
N ASN A 211 15.98 0.62 -21.82
CA ASN A 211 16.78 1.81 -22.11
C ASN A 211 18.21 1.48 -22.49
#